data_2e131a326dc0d418c9a1e9b0da1a7374
#
_entry.id   2e131a326dc0d418c9a1e9b0da1a7374
#
_cell.length_a   1.000
_cell.length_b   1.000
_cell.length_c   1.000
_cell.angle_alpha   90.00
_cell.angle_beta   90.00
_cell.angle_gamma   90.00
#
_symmetry.space_group_name_H-M   'P 1'
#
loop_
_entity.id
_entity.type
_entity.pdbx_description
1 polymer ?
#
loop_
_entity_poly.entity_id
_entity_poly.type
_entity_poly.pdbx_seq_one_letter_code
_entity_poly.pdbx_strand_id
1 'polypeptide(L)'
;MRRPLRTAAAAVAAALVMVLSACSLHVPTDPDGTLDAVQGGTLRVGATPHAGFVDVAGQVGPDGAVSDDQVSGSEVDLVRGFARELGAEVEFVVSSEGELVRRIEEGSLDLAVGGITSKSPWSSKVGVTRPYTEVVLSDGKKHKLVMLAPMGENAFISELERHLDRVTGKTQAGEGR
;
A
#
# COMPACT_ATOMS: atom_id res chain seq x y z
N MET A 1 48.90 -14.38 41.10
CA MET A 1 47.97 -13.24 40.99
C MET A 1 47.72 -12.84 39.54
N ARG A 2 46.89 -13.60 38.76
CA ARG A 2 46.58 -13.32 37.33
C ARG A 2 45.06 -13.48 36.99
N ARG A 3 44.18 -13.32 37.97
CA ARG A 3 42.71 -13.51 37.81
C ARG A 3 41.87 -12.27 37.42
N PRO A 4 42.24 -10.99 37.64
CA PRO A 4 41.34 -9.86 37.34
C PRO A 4 41.23 -9.49 35.85
N LEU A 5 42.24 -9.81 35.01
CA LEU A 5 42.19 -9.46 33.57
C LEU A 5 41.16 -10.30 32.78
N ARG A 6 40.92 -11.56 33.17
CA ARG A 6 39.97 -12.44 32.46
C ARG A 6 38.52 -12.07 32.73
N THR A 7 38.20 -11.59 33.92
CA THR A 7 36.84 -11.14 34.27
C THR A 7 36.50 -9.79 33.63
N ALA A 8 37.48 -8.90 33.50
CA ALA A 8 37.28 -7.64 32.80
C ALA A 8 37.04 -7.82 31.29
N ALA A 9 37.77 -8.73 30.65
CA ALA A 9 37.57 -9.05 29.22
C ALA A 9 36.22 -9.70 28.95
N ALA A 10 35.72 -10.57 29.83
CA ALA A 10 34.41 -11.18 29.72
C ALA A 10 33.24 -10.14 29.90
N ALA A 11 33.41 -9.18 30.80
CA ALA A 11 32.42 -8.11 31.01
C ALA A 11 32.34 -7.16 29.81
N VAL A 12 33.48 -6.83 29.19
CA VAL A 12 33.52 -5.99 27.98
C VAL A 12 32.88 -6.73 26.77
N ALA A 13 33.16 -8.01 26.62
CA ALA A 13 32.53 -8.82 25.56
C ALA A 13 31.01 -8.94 25.72
N ALA A 14 30.52 -9.12 26.96
CA ALA A 14 29.09 -9.17 27.25
C ALA A 14 28.38 -7.83 27.00
N ALA A 15 29.04 -6.70 27.34
CA ALA A 15 28.53 -5.37 27.06
C ALA A 15 28.48 -5.08 25.56
N LEU A 16 29.46 -5.55 24.77
CA LEU A 16 29.48 -5.38 23.32
C LEU A 16 28.36 -6.14 22.63
N VAL A 17 28.02 -7.34 23.11
CA VAL A 17 26.92 -8.16 22.60
C VAL A 17 25.56 -7.51 22.87
N MET A 18 25.37 -6.85 24.02
CA MET A 18 24.13 -6.13 24.34
C MET A 18 23.92 -4.88 23.47
N VAL A 19 24.98 -4.20 23.05
CA VAL A 19 24.88 -3.01 22.18
C VAL A 19 24.48 -3.38 20.74
N LEU A 20 24.87 -4.57 20.25
CA LEU A 20 24.48 -5.04 18.91
C LEU A 20 23.01 -5.48 18.81
N SER A 21 22.34 -5.73 19.93
CA SER A 21 20.92 -6.14 19.95
C SER A 21 19.94 -4.97 19.87
N ALA A 22 20.41 -3.72 19.92
CA ALA A 22 19.59 -2.52 20.00
C ALA A 22 19.14 -1.98 18.62
N CYS A 23 19.60 -2.54 17.52
CA CYS A 23 19.06 -2.24 16.19
C CYS A 23 17.85 -3.14 15.91
N SER A 24 16.70 -2.86 16.56
CA SER A 24 15.43 -3.39 16.11
C SER A 24 15.10 -2.68 14.80
N LEU A 25 15.40 -3.34 13.67
CA LEU A 25 14.82 -2.97 12.39
C LEU A 25 13.31 -2.97 12.57
N HIS A 26 12.70 -1.78 12.49
CA HIS A 26 11.25 -1.67 12.49
C HIS A 26 10.76 -2.23 11.16
N VAL A 27 10.43 -3.52 11.15
CA VAL A 27 9.82 -4.17 10.00
C VAL A 27 8.35 -3.76 9.98
N PRO A 28 7.85 -3.20 8.89
CA PRO A 28 6.41 -2.94 8.75
C PRO A 28 5.63 -4.24 8.98
N THR A 29 4.55 -4.16 9.74
CA THR A 29 3.71 -5.31 10.09
C THR A 29 2.34 -5.17 9.46
N ASP A 30 1.72 -6.30 9.17
CA ASP A 30 0.33 -6.41 8.75
C ASP A 30 -0.41 -7.19 9.83
N PRO A 31 -1.11 -6.53 10.77
CA PRO A 31 -1.85 -7.21 11.84
C PRO A 31 -2.90 -8.20 11.33
N ASP A 32 -3.54 -7.90 10.20
CA ASP A 32 -4.57 -8.74 9.59
C ASP A 32 -4.00 -9.63 8.47
N GLY A 33 -2.70 -9.48 8.14
CA GLY A 33 -2.00 -10.33 7.18
C GLY A 33 -2.37 -10.08 5.72
N THR A 34 -2.74 -8.84 5.36
CA THR A 34 -3.19 -8.49 4.01
C THR A 34 -2.15 -8.86 2.95
N LEU A 35 -0.86 -8.53 3.16
CA LEU A 35 0.19 -8.85 2.19
C LEU A 35 0.32 -10.36 1.97
N ASP A 36 0.34 -11.14 3.04
CA ASP A 36 0.45 -12.60 2.96
C ASP A 36 -0.76 -13.23 2.25
N ALA A 37 -1.96 -12.70 2.52
CA ALA A 37 -3.20 -13.17 1.88
C ALA A 37 -3.26 -12.86 0.38
N VAL A 38 -2.70 -11.72 -0.03
CA VAL A 38 -2.65 -11.30 -1.44
C VAL A 38 -1.55 -12.02 -2.19
N GLN A 39 -0.40 -12.31 -1.58
CA GLN A 39 0.71 -13.00 -2.27
C GLN A 39 0.31 -14.39 -2.76
N GLY A 40 0.30 -14.56 -4.10
CA GLY A 40 -0.12 -15.81 -4.75
C GLY A 40 -1.61 -16.10 -4.65
N GLY A 41 -2.40 -15.15 -4.14
CA GLY A 41 -3.85 -15.22 -3.97
C GLY A 41 -4.60 -14.23 -4.85
N THR A 42 -5.51 -13.46 -4.25
CA THR A 42 -6.35 -12.47 -4.94
C THR A 42 -6.19 -11.09 -4.31
N LEU A 43 -5.95 -10.09 -5.14
CA LEU A 43 -6.01 -8.67 -4.78
C LEU A 43 -7.42 -8.14 -5.09
N ARG A 44 -8.19 -7.86 -4.03
CA ARG A 44 -9.57 -7.34 -4.13
C ARG A 44 -9.54 -5.83 -4.18
N VAL A 45 -9.89 -5.26 -5.32
CA VAL A 45 -9.72 -3.84 -5.65
C VAL A 45 -11.05 -3.14 -5.79
N GLY A 46 -11.30 -2.16 -4.96
CA GLY A 46 -12.38 -1.19 -5.14
C GLY A 46 -11.97 -0.12 -6.15
N ALA A 47 -12.83 0.15 -7.11
CA ALA A 47 -12.58 1.12 -8.16
C ALA A 47 -13.71 2.15 -8.23
N THR A 48 -13.39 3.44 -8.06
CA THR A 48 -14.33 4.53 -8.32
C THR A 48 -14.10 5.04 -9.74
N PRO A 49 -15.13 5.06 -10.62
CA PRO A 49 -14.99 5.57 -11.98
C PRO A 49 -14.49 7.02 -11.98
N HIS A 50 -13.39 7.24 -12.68
CA HIS A 50 -12.78 8.56 -12.85
C HIS A 50 -11.98 8.57 -14.15
N ALA A 51 -12.45 9.31 -15.14
CA ALA A 51 -11.94 9.30 -16.51
C ALA A 51 -10.40 9.36 -16.59
N GLY A 52 -9.80 8.40 -17.28
CA GLY A 52 -8.36 8.25 -17.48
C GLY A 52 -7.60 7.58 -16.32
N PHE A 53 -8.19 7.49 -15.13
CA PHE A 53 -7.63 6.74 -14.00
C PHE A 53 -8.31 5.37 -13.87
N VAL A 54 -9.63 5.36 -13.86
CA VAL A 54 -10.48 4.18 -13.86
C VAL A 54 -11.64 4.40 -14.81
N ASP A 55 -11.60 3.74 -15.94
CA ASP A 55 -12.66 3.69 -16.95
C ASP A 55 -13.31 2.32 -16.91
N VAL A 56 -14.65 2.28 -16.87
CA VAL A 56 -15.43 1.04 -16.80
C VAL A 56 -16.26 0.92 -18.08
N ALA A 57 -16.04 -0.16 -18.83
CA ALA A 57 -16.77 -0.49 -20.04
C ALA A 57 -17.65 -1.71 -19.79
N GLY A 58 -18.98 -1.54 -19.89
CA GLY A 58 -19.91 -2.66 -19.76
C GLY A 58 -20.81 -2.58 -18.53
N GLN A 59 -21.32 -3.74 -18.11
CA GLN A 59 -22.30 -3.82 -17.02
C GLN A 59 -21.59 -4.10 -15.68
N VAL A 60 -21.93 -3.31 -14.69
CA VAL A 60 -21.55 -3.54 -13.30
C VAL A 60 -22.61 -4.42 -12.65
N GLY A 61 -22.18 -5.51 -12.02
CA GLY A 61 -23.07 -6.42 -11.30
C GLY A 61 -23.71 -5.76 -10.07
N PRO A 62 -24.73 -6.40 -9.47
CA PRO A 62 -25.49 -5.84 -8.35
C PRO A 62 -24.61 -5.51 -7.13
N ASP A 63 -23.52 -6.29 -6.92
CA ASP A 63 -22.56 -6.06 -5.81
C ASP A 63 -21.38 -5.17 -6.21
N GLY A 64 -21.45 -4.58 -7.41
CA GLY A 64 -20.36 -3.78 -7.96
C GLY A 64 -19.31 -4.62 -8.70
N ALA A 65 -19.41 -5.94 -8.72
CA ALA A 65 -18.45 -6.82 -9.40
C ALA A 65 -18.40 -6.52 -10.90
N VAL A 66 -17.21 -6.46 -11.44
CA VAL A 66 -16.95 -6.20 -12.85
C VAL A 66 -15.81 -7.09 -13.33
N SER A 67 -15.90 -7.60 -14.56
CA SER A 67 -14.82 -8.40 -15.13
C SER A 67 -13.58 -7.55 -15.37
N ASP A 68 -12.40 -8.14 -15.17
CA ASP A 68 -11.12 -7.44 -15.31
C ASP A 68 -10.95 -6.77 -16.68
N ASP A 69 -11.37 -7.43 -17.75
CA ASP A 69 -11.32 -6.91 -19.13
C ASP A 69 -12.24 -5.70 -19.38
N GLN A 70 -13.16 -5.39 -18.48
CA GLN A 70 -14.08 -4.26 -18.56
C GLN A 70 -13.59 -3.03 -17.78
N VAL A 71 -12.47 -3.13 -17.07
CA VAL A 71 -11.88 -2.02 -16.31
C VAL A 71 -10.56 -1.64 -16.96
N SER A 72 -10.33 -0.34 -17.17
CA SER A 72 -9.10 0.18 -17.76
C SER A 72 -8.72 1.52 -17.15
N GLY A 73 -7.53 2.01 -17.47
CA GLY A 73 -7.05 3.30 -17.01
C GLY A 73 -5.69 3.23 -16.31
N SER A 74 -5.10 4.39 -16.09
CA SER A 74 -3.74 4.47 -15.59
C SER A 74 -3.55 3.87 -14.19
N GLU A 75 -4.52 4.01 -13.29
CA GLU A 75 -4.45 3.39 -11.96
C GLU A 75 -4.72 1.88 -12.02
N VAL A 76 -5.59 1.43 -12.94
CA VAL A 76 -5.84 0.01 -13.18
C VAL A 76 -4.56 -0.69 -13.65
N ASP A 77 -3.79 -0.06 -14.53
CA ASP A 77 -2.50 -0.60 -14.99
C ASP A 77 -1.47 -0.70 -13.86
N LEU A 78 -1.43 0.29 -12.95
CA LEU A 78 -0.60 0.25 -11.75
C LEU A 78 -0.98 -0.93 -10.84
N VAL A 79 -2.28 -1.10 -10.58
CA VAL A 79 -2.82 -2.20 -9.76
C VAL A 79 -2.49 -3.56 -10.36
N ARG A 80 -2.71 -3.74 -11.67
CA ARG A 80 -2.35 -4.98 -12.37
C ARG A 80 -0.85 -5.25 -12.33
N GLY A 81 -0.03 -4.19 -12.43
CA GLY A 81 1.41 -4.27 -12.26
C GLY A 81 1.79 -4.81 -10.89
N PHE A 82 1.19 -4.26 -9.85
CA PHE A 82 1.41 -4.67 -8.47
C PHE A 82 0.96 -6.12 -8.22
N ALA A 83 -0.23 -6.49 -8.66
CA ALA A 83 -0.73 -7.86 -8.54
C ALA A 83 0.20 -8.88 -9.22
N ARG A 84 0.70 -8.58 -10.43
CA ARG A 84 1.68 -9.45 -11.11
C ARG A 84 2.98 -9.64 -10.31
N GLU A 85 3.48 -8.61 -9.64
CA GLU A 85 4.67 -8.72 -8.79
C GLU A 85 4.43 -9.63 -7.58
N LEU A 86 3.20 -9.63 -7.05
CA LEU A 86 2.79 -10.49 -5.94
C LEU A 86 2.35 -11.90 -6.40
N GLY A 87 2.26 -12.14 -7.71
CA GLY A 87 1.70 -13.39 -8.25
C GLY A 87 0.20 -13.56 -7.96
N ALA A 88 -0.51 -12.44 -7.78
CA ALA A 88 -1.93 -12.40 -7.43
C ALA A 88 -2.82 -12.22 -8.67
N GLU A 89 -4.04 -12.75 -8.61
CA GLU A 89 -5.14 -12.38 -9.49
C GLU A 89 -5.78 -11.07 -9.01
N VAL A 90 -6.48 -10.35 -9.89
CA VAL A 90 -7.17 -9.12 -9.53
C VAL A 90 -8.68 -9.30 -9.66
N GLU A 91 -9.42 -8.90 -8.63
CA GLU A 91 -10.87 -8.81 -8.67
C GLU A 91 -11.28 -7.35 -8.45
N PHE A 92 -12.08 -6.80 -9.39
CA PHE A 92 -12.55 -5.43 -9.31
C PHE A 92 -14.00 -5.33 -8.82
N VAL A 93 -14.23 -4.36 -7.93
CA VAL A 93 -15.55 -3.94 -7.47
C VAL A 93 -15.70 -2.45 -7.70
N VAL A 94 -16.69 -2.05 -8.50
CA VAL A 94 -16.97 -0.66 -8.83
C VAL A 94 -18.01 -0.09 -7.87
N SER A 95 -17.67 1.00 -7.19
CA SER A 95 -18.60 1.68 -6.28
C SER A 95 -18.17 3.14 -6.01
N SER A 96 -18.94 3.85 -5.16
CA SER A 96 -18.55 5.16 -4.66
C SER A 96 -17.40 5.05 -3.66
N GLU A 97 -16.55 6.09 -3.56
CA GLU A 97 -15.40 6.12 -2.62
C GLU A 97 -15.82 5.79 -1.18
N GLY A 98 -16.94 6.34 -0.70
CA GLY A 98 -17.43 6.06 0.67
C GLY A 98 -17.82 4.60 0.90
N GLU A 99 -18.40 3.94 -0.11
CA GLU A 99 -18.74 2.52 -0.05
C GLU A 99 -17.48 1.65 -0.10
N LEU A 100 -16.49 2.03 -0.91
CA LEU A 100 -15.20 1.32 -0.97
C LEU A 100 -14.47 1.40 0.38
N VAL A 101 -14.48 2.58 1.01
CA VAL A 101 -13.91 2.75 2.35
C VAL A 101 -14.59 1.83 3.36
N ARG A 102 -15.93 1.78 3.38
CA ARG A 102 -16.66 0.86 4.25
C ARG A 102 -16.25 -0.60 4.02
N ARG A 103 -16.11 -1.03 2.78
CA ARG A 103 -15.68 -2.38 2.42
C ARG A 103 -14.23 -2.69 2.81
N ILE A 104 -13.35 -1.69 2.78
CA ILE A 104 -11.99 -1.83 3.33
C ILE A 104 -12.05 -2.02 4.85
N GLU A 105 -12.84 -1.18 5.58
CA GLU A 105 -13.02 -1.32 7.03
C GLU A 105 -13.59 -2.70 7.42
N GLU A 106 -14.41 -3.30 6.57
CA GLU A 106 -15.00 -4.64 6.75
C GLU A 106 -14.08 -5.80 6.32
N GLY A 107 -12.89 -5.49 5.78
CA GLY A 107 -11.94 -6.51 5.31
C GLY A 107 -12.36 -7.23 4.02
N SER A 108 -13.33 -6.67 3.27
CA SER A 108 -13.78 -7.25 2.00
C SER A 108 -13.05 -6.70 0.77
N LEU A 109 -12.25 -5.64 0.93
CA LEU A 109 -11.34 -5.09 -0.08
C LEU A 109 -9.97 -4.86 0.53
N ASP A 110 -8.94 -5.01 -0.31
CA ASP A 110 -7.53 -4.82 0.05
C ASP A 110 -6.99 -3.47 -0.43
N LEU A 111 -7.62 -2.89 -1.44
CA LEU A 111 -7.17 -1.66 -2.09
C LEU A 111 -8.35 -0.88 -2.65
N ALA A 112 -8.28 0.47 -2.65
CA ALA A 112 -9.21 1.30 -3.41
C ALA A 112 -8.47 2.35 -4.23
N VAL A 113 -8.94 2.55 -5.48
CA VAL A 113 -8.40 3.46 -6.49
C VAL A 113 -9.52 4.24 -7.19
N GLY A 114 -9.18 5.30 -7.93
CA GLY A 114 -10.15 6.08 -8.70
C GLY A 114 -9.88 7.59 -8.64
N GLY A 115 -8.62 8.01 -8.82
CA GLY A 115 -8.25 9.42 -8.77
C GLY A 115 -8.36 10.03 -7.38
N ILE A 116 -8.21 9.22 -6.34
CA ILE A 116 -8.33 9.65 -4.94
C ILE A 116 -7.18 10.58 -4.60
N THR A 117 -7.52 11.73 -4.02
CA THR A 117 -6.51 12.74 -3.69
C THR A 117 -6.05 12.66 -2.24
N SER A 118 -4.86 13.17 -1.94
CA SER A 118 -4.32 13.25 -0.58
C SER A 118 -5.16 14.14 0.38
N LYS A 119 -6.21 14.80 -0.14
CA LYS A 119 -7.19 15.57 0.64
C LYS A 119 -8.46 14.77 0.94
N SER A 120 -8.48 13.48 0.60
CA SER A 120 -9.59 12.59 0.92
C SER A 120 -9.88 12.61 2.43
N PRO A 121 -11.14 12.68 2.86
CA PRO A 121 -11.54 12.78 4.27
C PRO A 121 -11.37 11.44 5.03
N TRP A 122 -10.96 10.37 4.35
CA TRP A 122 -11.03 9.01 4.88
C TRP A 122 -9.77 8.55 5.64
N SER A 123 -8.75 9.40 5.76
CA SER A 123 -7.47 9.06 6.42
C SER A 123 -7.58 8.63 7.89
N SER A 124 -8.71 8.90 8.55
CA SER A 124 -8.99 8.42 9.90
C SER A 124 -9.62 7.03 9.95
N LYS A 125 -10.01 6.47 8.80
CA LYS A 125 -10.73 5.19 8.67
C LYS A 125 -9.91 4.13 7.97
N VAL A 126 -9.06 4.53 7.04
CA VAL A 126 -8.26 3.63 6.20
C VAL A 126 -6.82 4.11 6.11
N GLY A 127 -5.92 3.20 5.78
CA GLY A 127 -4.55 3.50 5.42
C GLY A 127 -4.51 4.27 4.10
N VAL A 128 -3.61 5.25 4.01
CA VAL A 128 -3.43 6.08 2.82
C VAL A 128 -1.98 5.99 2.40
N THR A 129 -1.73 5.64 1.13
CA THR A 129 -0.35 5.62 0.61
C THR A 129 0.25 7.02 0.58
N ARG A 130 1.57 7.10 0.50
CA ARG A 130 2.23 8.34 0.07
C ARG A 130 1.73 8.73 -1.34
N PRO A 131 1.71 10.03 -1.66
CA PRO A 131 1.34 10.45 -3.01
C PRO A 131 2.29 9.86 -4.05
N TYR A 132 1.76 9.08 -4.99
CA TYR A 132 2.56 8.45 -6.05
C TYR A 132 2.69 9.32 -7.31
N THR A 133 1.77 10.28 -7.53
CA THR A 133 1.84 11.23 -8.65
C THR A 133 1.13 12.55 -8.32
N GLU A 134 1.34 13.57 -9.16
CA GLU A 134 0.64 14.84 -9.10
C GLU A 134 0.02 15.12 -10.47
N VAL A 135 -1.26 15.48 -10.48
CA VAL A 135 -2.03 15.74 -11.71
C VAL A 135 -2.79 17.04 -11.59
N VAL A 136 -3.13 17.65 -12.74
CA VAL A 136 -4.07 18.78 -12.80
C VAL A 136 -5.45 18.22 -13.12
N LEU A 137 -6.40 18.40 -12.21
CA LEU A 137 -7.78 17.96 -12.39
C LEU A 137 -8.63 19.05 -13.09
N SER A 138 -9.90 18.75 -13.29
CA SER A 138 -10.87 19.63 -13.99
C SER A 138 -11.05 21.01 -13.33
N ASP A 139 -10.71 21.16 -12.05
CA ASP A 139 -10.69 22.42 -11.32
C ASP A 139 -9.47 23.31 -11.64
N GLY A 140 -8.58 22.85 -12.53
CA GLY A 140 -7.34 23.53 -12.92
C GLY A 140 -6.24 23.52 -11.85
N LYS A 141 -6.43 22.80 -10.74
CA LYS A 141 -5.46 22.74 -9.63
C LYS A 141 -4.67 21.45 -9.66
N LYS A 142 -3.49 21.53 -9.08
CA LYS A 142 -2.64 20.35 -8.83
C LYS A 142 -3.13 19.56 -7.64
N HIS A 143 -3.30 18.27 -7.84
CA HIS A 143 -3.71 17.31 -6.83
C HIS A 143 -2.71 16.17 -6.75
N LYS A 144 -2.38 15.77 -5.53
CA LYS A 144 -1.55 14.62 -5.25
C LYS A 144 -2.44 13.39 -5.13
N LEU A 145 -2.20 12.38 -5.96
CA LEU A 145 -2.99 11.14 -5.95
C LEU A 145 -2.41 10.12 -4.98
N VAL A 146 -3.30 9.41 -4.33
CA VAL A 146 -3.03 8.35 -3.34
C VAL A 146 -3.94 7.16 -3.61
N MET A 147 -3.62 6.01 -3.01
CA MET A 147 -4.48 4.84 -2.95
C MET A 147 -4.86 4.57 -1.49
N LEU A 148 -6.01 3.94 -1.27
CA LEU A 148 -6.49 3.59 0.06
C LEU A 148 -6.34 2.08 0.29
N ALA A 149 -5.94 1.69 1.51
CA ALA A 149 -5.72 0.31 1.92
C ALA A 149 -6.24 0.10 3.36
N PRO A 150 -6.31 -1.13 3.88
CA PRO A 150 -6.73 -1.36 5.25
C PRO A 150 -5.82 -0.64 6.25
N MET A 151 -6.42 -0.14 7.33
CA MET A 151 -5.70 0.61 8.36
C MET A 151 -4.74 -0.31 9.11
N GLY A 152 -3.49 0.11 9.23
CA GLY A 152 -2.47 -0.63 9.98
C GLY A 152 -1.69 -1.67 9.18
N GLU A 153 -2.14 -2.03 7.96
CA GLU A 153 -1.47 -2.98 7.07
C GLU A 153 -0.23 -2.35 6.41
N ASN A 154 0.77 -2.07 7.25
CA ASN A 154 1.92 -1.26 6.87
C ASN A 154 2.89 -2.00 5.94
N ALA A 155 2.98 -3.35 6.02
CA ALA A 155 3.80 -4.12 5.10
C ALA A 155 3.18 -4.11 3.71
N PHE A 156 1.86 -4.31 3.58
CA PHE A 156 1.14 -4.21 2.33
C PHE A 156 1.28 -2.81 1.71
N ILE A 157 1.01 -1.75 2.50
CA ILE A 157 1.14 -0.35 2.04
C ILE A 157 2.58 -0.07 1.59
N SER A 158 3.60 -0.51 2.34
CA SER A 158 5.00 -0.29 1.98
C SER A 158 5.41 -1.02 0.70
N GLU A 159 4.87 -2.23 0.45
CA GLU A 159 5.13 -2.96 -0.80
C GLU A 159 4.48 -2.26 -1.99
N LEU A 160 3.20 -1.84 -1.83
CA LEU A 160 2.49 -1.06 -2.83
C LEU A 160 3.23 0.25 -3.16
N GLU A 161 3.66 0.99 -2.15
CA GLU A 161 4.41 2.23 -2.33
C GLU A 161 5.74 2.02 -3.05
N ARG A 162 6.47 0.94 -2.75
CA ARG A 162 7.70 0.57 -3.48
C ARG A 162 7.43 0.26 -4.94
N HIS A 163 6.33 -0.44 -5.24
CA HIS A 163 5.89 -0.66 -6.61
C HIS A 163 5.60 0.66 -7.32
N LEU A 164 4.77 1.52 -6.72
CA LEU A 164 4.38 2.81 -7.27
C LEU A 164 5.60 3.71 -7.53
N ASP A 165 6.55 3.78 -6.59
CA ASP A 165 7.78 4.56 -6.76
C ASP A 165 8.61 4.08 -7.96
N ARG A 166 8.74 2.75 -8.17
CA ARG A 166 9.47 2.18 -9.31
C ARG A 166 8.83 2.53 -10.64
N VAL A 167 7.50 2.38 -10.76
CA VAL A 167 6.80 2.56 -12.04
C VAL A 167 6.55 4.03 -12.38
N THR A 168 6.43 4.91 -11.37
CA THR A 168 6.25 6.35 -11.59
C THR A 168 7.56 7.14 -11.60
N GLY A 169 8.70 6.48 -11.42
CA GLY A 169 10.02 7.11 -11.42
C GLY A 169 10.31 7.97 -10.18
N LYS A 170 9.54 7.83 -9.11
CA LYS A 170 9.83 8.45 -7.81
C LYS A 170 10.81 7.56 -7.05
N THR A 171 12.10 7.71 -7.33
CA THR A 171 13.13 7.15 -6.45
C THR A 171 12.99 7.79 -5.07
N GLN A 172 13.07 7.00 -4.00
CA GLN A 172 13.15 7.50 -2.63
C GLN A 172 14.34 8.45 -2.54
N ALA A 173 14.10 9.73 -2.72
CA ALA A 173 15.07 10.75 -2.37
C ALA A 173 15.10 10.81 -0.84
N GLY A 174 16.02 10.02 -0.27
CA GLY A 174 16.63 10.14 1.04
C GLY A 174 15.79 10.77 2.16
N GLU A 175 15.18 9.97 3.00
CA GLU A 175 15.15 10.26 4.43
C GLU A 175 16.57 10.04 4.98
N GLY A 176 17.38 11.07 4.80
CA GLY A 176 18.74 11.13 5.29
C GLY A 176 19.08 12.57 5.65
N ARG A 177 18.58 13.06 6.80
CA ARG A 177 19.25 14.05 7.64
C ARG A 177 18.49 14.26 8.95
#